data_d8acdb15ba35702c83c4129c4e140a42
#
_entry.id   d8acdb15ba35702c83c4129c4e140a42
#
_cell.length_a   1.000
_cell.length_b   1.000
_cell.length_c   1.000
_cell.angle_alpha   90.00
_cell.angle_beta   90.00
_cell.angle_gamma   90.00
#
_symmetry.space_group_name_H-M   'P 1'
#
loop_
_entity.id
_entity.type
_entity.pdbx_description
1 polymer ?
#
loop_
_entity_poly.entity_id
_entity_poly.type
_entity_poly.pdbx_seq_one_letter_code
_entity_poly.pdbx_strand_id
1 'polypeptide(L)' 'MILAVKDGQFHKINSSVRVVEIIRNDNHPIVRTWMVKDAIAKHRKLFGWKLIEQKK' A
#
# COMPACT_ATOMS: atom_id res chain seq x y z
N MET A 1 11.37 -0.22 -2.47
CA MET A 1 10.39 0.85 -2.76
C MET A 1 9.03 0.23 -3.09
N ILE A 2 7.98 0.81 -2.60
CA ILE A 2 6.63 0.31 -2.82
C ILE A 2 5.87 1.31 -3.68
N LEU A 3 5.20 0.81 -4.71
CA LEU A 3 4.27 1.61 -5.51
C LEU A 3 2.86 1.36 -5.03
N ALA A 4 2.14 2.43 -4.69
CA ALA A 4 0.73 2.35 -4.34
C ALA A 4 -0.09 3.04 -5.42
N VAL A 5 -1.00 2.32 -6.04
CA VAL A 5 -1.79 2.82 -7.16
C VAL A 5 -3.28 2.62 -6.89
N LYS A 6 -4.07 3.66 -7.07
CA LYS A 6 -5.52 3.62 -6.94
C LYS A 6 -6.14 4.75 -7.76
N ASP A 7 -7.06 4.40 -8.67
CA ASP A 7 -7.89 5.37 -9.41
C ASP A 7 -7.11 6.57 -9.97
N GLY A 8 -6.00 6.30 -10.65
CA GLY A 8 -5.17 7.36 -11.22
C GLY A 8 -4.20 8.00 -10.27
N GLN A 9 -4.26 7.68 -8.98
CA GLN A 9 -3.27 8.13 -8.00
C GLN A 9 -2.09 7.16 -7.99
N PHE A 10 -0.90 7.71 -7.84
CA PHE A 10 0.33 6.94 -7.92
C PHE A 10 1.31 7.50 -6.90
N HIS A 11 1.74 6.67 -5.97
CA HIS A 11 2.66 7.07 -4.92
C HIS A 11 3.86 6.14 -4.86
N LYS A 12 5.05 6.72 -4.84
CA LYS A 12 6.29 5.98 -4.58
C LYS A 12 6.64 6.13 -3.11
N ILE A 13 6.74 5.02 -2.41
CA ILE A 13 6.84 5.01 -0.96
C ILE A 13 8.02 4.14 -0.54
N ASN A 14 8.82 4.63 0.41
CA ASN A 14 10.03 3.93 0.85
C ASN A 14 9.79 2.96 2.02
N SER A 15 8.63 3.02 2.65
CA SER A 15 8.39 2.16 3.82
C SER A 15 6.93 1.76 3.91
N SER A 16 6.68 0.57 4.47
CA SER A 16 5.32 0.08 4.65
C SER A 16 4.53 0.93 5.65
N VAL A 17 5.20 1.58 6.57
CA VAL A 17 4.53 2.48 7.53
C VAL A 17 3.89 3.66 6.80
N ARG A 18 4.57 4.19 5.79
CA ARG A 18 4.02 5.29 4.99
C ARG A 18 2.81 4.84 4.17
N VAL A 19 2.86 3.60 3.65
CA VAL A 19 1.71 3.03 2.95
C VAL A 19 0.50 2.97 3.88
N VAL A 20 0.71 2.54 5.12
CA VAL A 20 -0.36 2.50 6.13
C VAL A 20 -0.96 3.88 6.34
N GLU A 21 -0.11 4.91 6.45
CA GLU A 21 -0.61 6.28 6.63
C GLU A 21 -1.47 6.74 5.46
N ILE A 22 -1.04 6.47 4.23
CA ILE A 22 -1.78 6.87 3.03
C ILE A 22 -3.15 6.18 2.99
N ILE A 23 -3.18 4.89 3.25
CA ILE A 23 -4.44 4.13 3.22
C ILE A 23 -5.36 4.58 4.37
N ARG A 24 -4.79 4.84 5.54
CA ARG A 24 -5.57 5.32 6.69
C ARG A 24 -6.24 6.66 6.36
N ASN A 25 -5.53 7.55 5.69
CA ASN A 25 -6.08 8.85 5.29
C ASN A 25 -7.13 8.72 4.19
N ASP A 26 -7.20 7.57 3.54
CA ASP A 26 -8.19 7.27 2.50
C ASP A 26 -9.42 6.56 3.09
N ASN A 27 -9.79 6.90 4.33
CA ASN A 27 -10.97 6.38 5.04
C ASN A 27 -10.88 4.90 5.41
N HIS A 28 -9.67 4.40 5.66
CA HIS A 28 -9.46 3.01 6.07
C HIS A 28 -8.62 2.94 7.34
N PRO A 29 -9.15 3.39 8.49
CA PRO A 29 -8.36 3.49 9.72
C PRO A 29 -7.94 2.13 10.32
N ILE A 30 -8.53 1.04 9.84
CA ILE A 30 -8.21 -0.30 10.34
C ILE A 30 -6.96 -0.90 9.69
N VAL A 31 -6.37 -0.23 8.71
CA VAL A 31 -5.20 -0.75 8.01
C VAL A 31 -4.01 -0.94 8.96
N ARG A 32 -3.28 -2.04 8.79
CA ARG A 32 -2.11 -2.37 9.60
C ARG A 32 -0.92 -2.67 8.71
N THR A 33 0.28 -2.55 9.27
CA THR A 33 1.52 -2.81 8.53
C THR A 33 1.57 -4.23 7.98
N TRP A 34 1.16 -5.22 8.77
CA TRP A 34 1.17 -6.60 8.33
C TRP A 34 0.24 -6.83 7.13
N MET A 35 -0.86 -6.06 7.06
CA MET A 35 -1.79 -6.16 5.93
C MET A 35 -1.13 -5.68 4.65
N VAL A 36 -0.34 -4.62 4.72
CA VAL A 36 0.41 -4.12 3.57
C VAL A 36 1.40 -5.17 3.09
N LYS A 37 2.18 -5.74 4.00
CA LYS A 37 3.16 -6.76 3.66
C LYS A 37 2.49 -8.01 3.07
N ASP A 38 1.37 -8.43 3.63
CA ASP A 38 0.62 -9.57 3.13
C ASP A 38 0.09 -9.30 1.72
N ALA A 39 -0.47 -8.12 1.49
CA ALA A 39 -0.99 -7.75 0.17
C ALA A 39 0.12 -7.76 -0.89
N ILE A 40 1.29 -7.25 -0.55
CA ILE A 40 2.43 -7.25 -1.46
C ILE A 40 2.87 -8.69 -1.76
N ALA A 41 3.01 -9.52 -0.73
CA ALA A 41 3.46 -10.90 -0.89
C ALA A 41 2.50 -11.73 -1.73
N LYS A 42 1.21 -11.47 -1.62
CA LYS A 42 0.18 -12.23 -2.33
C LYS A 42 -0.31 -11.55 -3.60
N HIS A 43 0.27 -10.42 -3.96
CA HIS A 43 -0.14 -9.64 -5.13
C HIS A 43 -1.62 -9.28 -5.10
N ARG A 44 -2.11 -8.88 -3.93
CA ARG A 44 -3.50 -8.51 -3.73
C ARG A 44 -3.66 -7.00 -3.61
N LYS A 45 -4.86 -6.52 -3.95
CA LYS A 45 -5.23 -5.14 -3.63
C LYS A 45 -5.60 -5.05 -2.16
N LEU A 46 -5.21 -3.96 -1.51
CA LEU A 46 -5.55 -3.66 -0.14
C LEU A 46 -6.43 -2.41 -0.11
N PHE A 47 -7.69 -2.55 0.26
CA PHE A 47 -8.64 -1.44 0.26
C PHE A 47 -8.69 -0.69 -1.08
N GLY A 48 -8.61 -1.45 -2.18
CA GLY A 48 -8.60 -0.86 -3.52
C GLY A 48 -7.25 -0.37 -4.00
N TRP A 49 -6.25 -0.37 -3.14
CA TRP A 49 -4.89 0.02 -3.51
C TRP A 49 -4.10 -1.16 -4.05
N LYS A 50 -3.53 -0.99 -5.23
CA LYS A 50 -2.60 -1.97 -5.77
C LYS A 50 -1.20 -1.64 -5.25
N LEU A 51 -0.59 -2.59 -4.56
CA LEU A 51 0.70 -2.41 -3.93
C LEU A 51 1.73 -3.28 -4.62
N ILE A 52 2.79 -2.68 -5.12
CA ILE A 52 3.85 -3.38 -5.84
C ILE A 52 5.18 -3.03 -5.19
N GLU A 53 5.90 -4.05 -4.73
CA GLU A 53 7.24 -3.83 -4.22
C GLU A 53 8.23 -3.90 -5.38
N GLN A 54 8.99 -2.84 -5.55
CA GLN A 54 10.05 -2.79 -6.55
C GLN A 54 11.39 -3.10 -5.90
N LYS A 55 12.05 -4.12 -6.39
CA LYS A 55 13.42 -4.43 -6.00
C LYS A 55 14.37 -3.83 -7.03
N LYS A 56 15.50 -3.36 -6.54
CA LYS A 56 16.53 -2.90 -7.45
C LYS A 56 17.13 -4.06 -8.22
#